data_52f0656a292b6e31914da3fa2cf819ec
#
_entry.id   52f0656a292b6e31914da3fa2cf819ec
#
_cell.length_a   1.000
_cell.length_b   1.000
_cell.length_c   1.000
_cell.angle_alpha   90.00
_cell.angle_beta   90.00
_cell.angle_gamma   90.00
#
_symmetry.space_group_name_H-M   'P 1'
#
loop_
_entity.id
_entity.type
_entity.pdbx_description
1 polymer ?
#
loop_
_entity_poly.entity_id
_entity_poly.type
_entity_poly.pdbx_seq_one_letter_code
_entity_poly.pdbx_strand_id
1 'polypeptide(L)'
;GPIIIPNIPAWSGSDSGEESNVSGRLGLKYNTDVDTMYFVTYSTGYKSPGWDIIFEMTPDVAARGSVDPETSTNFEVGMKTKVLNDSMILALTYFDSTFDDYQQQSFIEDILQFRLANVGEISTSGLEVDLFGTLADNLTVNAGLALVDAVVDSWDGAQCYAGQSEALGCVGGTQDLAGGEVPLSPDFKMSVGFRYDVPMGANNLFLTGSYRYQDEFQSSWNQYPNSIVDGFGLLNASLGYEMTNNLSIEVFARNLLDEFYVNNYTSGGLLGDQMYLNHDHQRLWGVNFKYTLGGE
;
A
#
# COMPACT_ATOMS: atom_id res chain seq x y z
N GLY A 1 -0.84 5.41 -45.96
CA GLY A 1 -2.16 4.94 -46.38
C GLY A 1 -3.22 5.44 -45.40
N PRO A 2 -4.49 5.57 -45.81
CA PRO A 2 -5.54 5.96 -44.88
C PRO A 2 -5.71 4.89 -43.80
N ILE A 3 -5.82 5.32 -42.54
CA ILE A 3 -6.20 4.45 -41.43
C ILE A 3 -7.66 4.07 -41.68
N ILE A 4 -7.91 2.83 -42.04
CA ILE A 4 -9.27 2.28 -42.11
C ILE A 4 -9.69 1.98 -40.69
N ILE A 5 -10.48 2.86 -40.07
CA ILE A 5 -11.16 2.55 -38.83
C ILE A 5 -12.28 1.57 -39.21
N PRO A 6 -12.27 0.32 -38.69
CA PRO A 6 -13.35 -0.61 -38.97
C PRO A 6 -14.67 0.01 -38.50
N ASN A 7 -15.68 -0.08 -39.36
CA ASN A 7 -17.04 0.34 -39.00
C ASN A 7 -17.58 -0.69 -37.99
N ILE A 8 -17.35 -0.44 -36.72
CA ILE A 8 -17.94 -1.26 -35.65
C ILE A 8 -19.43 -0.95 -35.63
N PRO A 9 -20.30 -1.94 -35.87
CA PRO A 9 -21.73 -1.70 -35.84
C PRO A 9 -22.16 -1.19 -34.49
N ALA A 10 -23.02 -0.18 -34.43
CA ALA A 10 -23.54 0.33 -33.18
C ALA A 10 -24.23 -0.82 -32.43
N TRP A 11 -23.75 -1.11 -31.25
CA TRP A 11 -24.30 -2.11 -30.37
C TRP A 11 -24.77 -1.45 -29.06
N SER A 12 -25.87 -1.94 -28.50
CA SER A 12 -26.32 -1.54 -27.18
C SER A 12 -26.73 -2.78 -26.40
N GLY A 13 -26.31 -2.85 -25.17
CA GLY A 13 -26.69 -3.89 -24.23
C GLY A 13 -26.93 -3.30 -22.85
N SER A 14 -27.73 -3.98 -22.07
CA SER A 14 -27.91 -3.68 -20.65
C SER A 14 -27.88 -4.98 -19.86
N ASP A 15 -27.26 -4.95 -18.73
CA ASP A 15 -27.32 -6.02 -17.74
C ASP A 15 -27.69 -5.41 -16.39
N SER A 16 -28.38 -6.17 -15.56
CA SER A 16 -28.76 -5.76 -14.21
C SER A 16 -28.80 -6.97 -13.30
N GLY A 17 -28.32 -6.80 -12.10
CA GLY A 17 -28.35 -7.81 -11.03
C GLY A 17 -28.85 -7.19 -9.74
N GLU A 18 -29.45 -8.00 -8.90
CA GLU A 18 -29.73 -7.67 -7.50
C GLU A 18 -28.86 -8.54 -6.62
N GLU A 19 -28.20 -7.91 -5.66
CA GLU A 19 -27.31 -8.56 -4.70
C GLU A 19 -27.68 -8.13 -3.30
N SER A 20 -27.54 -9.03 -2.33
CA SER A 20 -27.73 -8.72 -0.92
C SER A 20 -26.63 -9.36 -0.10
N ASN A 21 -26.01 -8.59 0.75
CA ASN A 21 -24.98 -9.06 1.68
C ASN A 21 -25.21 -8.51 3.08
N VAL A 22 -24.75 -9.26 4.09
CA VAL A 22 -24.71 -8.82 5.47
C VAL A 22 -23.27 -8.92 5.92
N SER A 23 -22.63 -7.79 6.11
CA SER A 23 -21.30 -7.68 6.72
C SER A 23 -21.42 -7.07 8.11
N GLY A 24 -20.48 -7.37 8.98
CA GLY A 24 -20.52 -6.91 10.35
C GLY A 24 -19.17 -6.93 11.06
N ARG A 25 -19.16 -6.34 12.25
CA ARG A 25 -17.99 -6.33 13.14
C ARG A 25 -18.41 -6.64 14.56
N LEU A 26 -17.70 -7.58 15.19
CA LEU A 26 -17.78 -7.88 16.60
C LEU A 26 -16.43 -7.56 17.24
N GLY A 27 -16.43 -6.81 18.33
CA GLY A 27 -15.20 -6.46 19.05
C GLY A 27 -15.40 -6.47 20.55
N LEU A 28 -14.35 -6.90 21.24
CA LEU A 28 -14.26 -6.83 22.69
C LEU A 28 -13.06 -5.94 23.06
N LYS A 29 -13.23 -5.11 24.07
CA LYS A 29 -12.20 -4.28 24.65
C LYS A 29 -12.14 -4.49 26.14
N TYR A 30 -10.95 -4.66 26.68
CA TYR A 30 -10.69 -4.76 28.09
C TYR A 30 -9.66 -3.70 28.51
N ASN A 31 -10.07 -2.78 29.38
CA ASN A 31 -9.19 -1.76 29.94
C ASN A 31 -8.74 -2.21 31.34
N THR A 32 -7.45 -2.17 31.58
CA THR A 32 -6.87 -2.41 32.90
C THR A 32 -6.81 -1.12 33.72
N ASP A 33 -6.56 -1.25 35.02
CA ASP A 33 -6.35 -0.10 35.91
C ASP A 33 -5.01 0.64 35.66
N VAL A 34 -4.14 0.09 34.81
CA VAL A 34 -2.80 0.61 34.49
C VAL A 34 -2.69 1.16 33.08
N ASP A 35 -3.75 1.83 32.59
CA ASP A 35 -3.77 2.50 31.28
C ASP A 35 -3.43 1.59 30.07
N THR A 36 -3.72 0.29 30.21
CA THR A 36 -3.55 -0.68 29.14
C THR A 36 -4.91 -1.14 28.63
N MET A 37 -5.10 -1.07 27.34
CA MET A 37 -6.28 -1.58 26.64
C MET A 37 -5.87 -2.79 25.79
N TYR A 38 -6.55 -3.91 25.98
CA TYR A 38 -6.53 -5.06 25.09
C TYR A 38 -7.77 -5.08 24.22
N PHE A 39 -7.65 -5.56 23.00
CA PHE A 39 -8.78 -5.71 22.12
C PHE A 39 -8.67 -6.97 21.28
N VAL A 40 -9.82 -7.47 20.88
CA VAL A 40 -9.98 -8.48 19.86
C VAL A 40 -11.14 -8.07 18.96
N THR A 41 -10.99 -8.22 17.66
CA THR A 41 -12.00 -7.86 16.67
C THR A 41 -12.10 -8.96 15.63
N TYR A 42 -13.32 -9.30 15.25
CA TYR A 42 -13.61 -10.08 14.06
C TYR A 42 -14.56 -9.27 13.17
N SER A 43 -14.28 -9.18 11.91
CA SER A 43 -15.12 -8.46 10.95
C SER A 43 -15.19 -9.18 9.61
N THR A 44 -16.30 -8.96 8.91
CA THR A 44 -16.49 -9.42 7.54
C THR A 44 -16.66 -8.23 6.62
N GLY A 45 -16.09 -8.31 5.41
CA GLY A 45 -16.18 -7.31 4.36
C GLY A 45 -16.87 -7.86 3.12
N TYR A 46 -17.29 -6.96 2.25
CA TYR A 46 -17.99 -7.28 1.02
C TYR A 46 -17.72 -6.23 -0.05
N LYS A 47 -17.44 -6.69 -1.27
CA LYS A 47 -17.35 -5.88 -2.47
C LYS A 47 -18.32 -6.43 -3.50
N SER A 48 -19.22 -5.59 -4.01
CA SER A 48 -20.29 -5.99 -4.91
C SER A 48 -19.76 -6.59 -6.22
N PRO A 49 -20.60 -7.37 -6.93
CA PRO A 49 -20.33 -7.75 -8.30
C PRO A 49 -19.98 -6.52 -9.15
N GLY A 50 -19.09 -6.70 -10.10
CA GLY A 50 -18.65 -5.66 -11.02
C GLY A 50 -18.73 -6.11 -12.47
N TRP A 51 -18.88 -5.15 -13.38
CA TRP A 51 -18.80 -5.39 -14.81
C TRP A 51 -17.51 -4.85 -15.39
N ASP A 52 -16.95 -5.58 -16.34
CA ASP A 52 -15.74 -5.17 -17.05
C ASP A 52 -16.11 -4.15 -18.15
N ILE A 53 -16.17 -2.88 -17.77
CA ILE A 53 -16.59 -1.78 -18.66
C ILE A 53 -15.49 -0.77 -18.99
N ILE A 54 -14.21 -1.12 -18.69
CA ILE A 54 -13.11 -0.15 -18.64
C ILE A 54 -12.72 0.38 -20.02
N PHE A 55 -12.67 -0.49 -21.03
CA PHE A 55 -12.15 -0.10 -22.34
C PHE A 55 -13.24 -0.05 -23.42
N GLU A 56 -14.05 -1.06 -23.52
CA GLU A 56 -15.09 -1.16 -24.53
C GLU A 56 -16.16 -2.15 -24.10
N MET A 57 -17.41 -1.73 -24.12
CA MET A 57 -18.53 -2.63 -23.95
C MET A 57 -18.83 -3.29 -25.31
N THR A 58 -18.30 -4.49 -25.50
CA THR A 58 -18.56 -5.33 -26.68
C THR A 58 -19.65 -6.37 -26.38
N PRO A 59 -20.29 -6.98 -27.41
CA PRO A 59 -21.20 -8.10 -27.19
C PRO A 59 -20.58 -9.23 -26.35
N ASP A 60 -19.29 -9.51 -26.54
CA ASP A 60 -18.59 -10.56 -25.79
C ASP A 60 -18.39 -10.19 -24.32
N VAL A 61 -18.11 -8.93 -24.01
CA VAL A 61 -18.02 -8.41 -22.64
C VAL A 61 -19.39 -8.49 -21.96
N ALA A 62 -20.44 -8.06 -22.64
CA ALA A 62 -21.81 -8.13 -22.11
C ALA A 62 -22.29 -9.59 -21.90
N ALA A 63 -21.90 -10.51 -22.78
CA ALA A 63 -22.28 -11.91 -22.66
C ALA A 63 -21.62 -12.63 -21.44
N ARG A 64 -20.54 -12.10 -20.91
CA ARG A 64 -19.86 -12.66 -19.72
C ARG A 64 -20.58 -12.30 -18.42
N GLY A 65 -21.34 -11.21 -18.42
CA GLY A 65 -21.98 -10.70 -17.20
C GLY A 65 -21.03 -10.04 -16.20
N SER A 66 -21.47 -9.95 -14.97
CA SER A 66 -20.66 -9.46 -13.85
C SER A 66 -19.71 -10.54 -13.32
N VAL A 67 -18.62 -10.10 -12.68
CA VAL A 67 -17.84 -10.96 -11.80
C VAL A 67 -18.60 -11.20 -10.50
N ASP A 68 -18.30 -12.29 -9.80
CA ASP A 68 -18.88 -12.61 -8.50
C ASP A 68 -18.47 -11.61 -7.43
N PRO A 69 -19.23 -11.46 -6.34
CA PRO A 69 -18.85 -10.60 -5.24
C PRO A 69 -17.60 -11.14 -4.54
N GLU A 70 -16.73 -10.21 -4.12
CA GLU A 70 -15.60 -10.51 -3.25
C GLU A 70 -16.03 -10.40 -1.79
N THR A 71 -15.65 -11.35 -0.97
CA THR A 71 -15.87 -11.29 0.47
C THR A 71 -14.56 -11.31 1.23
N SER A 72 -14.57 -10.80 2.46
CA SER A 72 -13.40 -10.87 3.32
C SER A 72 -13.76 -11.17 4.75
N THR A 73 -12.85 -11.84 5.43
CA THR A 73 -12.83 -12.00 6.87
C THR A 73 -11.57 -11.40 7.44
N ASN A 74 -11.68 -10.74 8.59
CA ASN A 74 -10.53 -10.15 9.27
C ASN A 74 -10.61 -10.43 10.76
N PHE A 75 -9.51 -10.89 11.32
CA PHE A 75 -9.30 -11.07 12.75
C PHE A 75 -8.15 -10.18 13.21
N GLU A 76 -8.37 -9.45 14.30
CA GLU A 76 -7.35 -8.62 14.93
C GLU A 76 -7.31 -8.86 16.42
N VAL A 77 -6.12 -8.93 16.98
CA VAL A 77 -5.88 -8.92 18.42
C VAL A 77 -4.73 -7.99 18.74
N GLY A 78 -4.88 -7.19 19.77
CA GLY A 78 -3.82 -6.25 20.10
C GLY A 78 -3.94 -5.63 21.48
N MET A 79 -2.95 -4.79 21.76
CA MET A 79 -2.92 -3.97 22.95
C MET A 79 -2.46 -2.55 22.64
N LYS A 80 -2.92 -1.61 23.46
CA LYS A 80 -2.45 -0.23 23.49
C LYS A 80 -2.19 0.16 24.92
N THR A 81 -0.98 0.62 25.22
CA THR A 81 -0.56 0.92 26.58
C THR A 81 0.31 2.18 26.64
N LYS A 82 0.29 2.84 27.76
CA LYS A 82 1.24 3.89 28.06
C LYS A 82 2.52 3.25 28.63
N VAL A 83 3.67 3.79 28.23
CA VAL A 83 5.00 3.34 28.67
C VAL A 83 5.85 4.55 29.06
N LEU A 84 6.99 4.32 29.70
CA LEU A 84 7.94 5.36 30.13
C LEU A 84 7.28 6.46 30.99
N ASN A 85 6.63 6.05 32.08
CA ASN A 85 5.87 6.97 32.98
C ASN A 85 4.83 7.81 32.25
N ASP A 86 4.03 7.14 31.41
CA ASP A 86 2.93 7.73 30.62
C ASP A 86 3.35 8.72 29.51
N SER A 87 4.65 8.88 29.29
CA SER A 87 5.16 9.82 28.28
C SER A 87 5.06 9.29 26.85
N MET A 88 4.90 7.98 26.69
CA MET A 88 4.78 7.34 25.38
C MET A 88 3.61 6.37 25.33
N ILE A 89 3.12 6.16 24.11
CA ILE A 89 2.07 5.18 23.79
C ILE A 89 2.69 4.10 22.91
N LEU A 90 2.52 2.85 23.32
CA LEU A 90 2.87 1.66 22.54
C LEU A 90 1.57 0.99 22.11
N ALA A 91 1.46 0.70 20.80
CA ALA A 91 0.42 -0.18 20.25
C ALA A 91 1.07 -1.38 19.60
N LEU A 92 0.45 -2.55 19.78
CA LEU A 92 0.84 -3.81 19.18
C LEU A 92 -0.41 -4.48 18.65
N THR A 93 -0.40 -4.88 17.38
CA THR A 93 -1.54 -5.52 16.72
C THR A 93 -1.06 -6.70 15.88
N TYR A 94 -1.65 -7.86 16.09
CA TYR A 94 -1.61 -8.96 15.13
C TYR A 94 -2.91 -8.95 14.35
N PHE A 95 -2.83 -9.16 13.06
CA PHE A 95 -3.98 -9.28 12.16
C PHE A 95 -3.85 -10.49 11.25
N ASP A 96 -5.01 -10.99 10.81
CA ASP A 96 -5.14 -12.08 9.87
C ASP A 96 -6.40 -11.83 9.03
N SER A 97 -6.25 -11.76 7.72
CA SER A 97 -7.31 -11.41 6.78
C SER A 97 -7.29 -12.34 5.57
N THR A 98 -8.45 -12.83 5.19
CA THR A 98 -8.66 -13.63 3.98
C THR A 98 -9.66 -12.92 3.08
N PHE A 99 -9.41 -12.97 1.78
CA PHE A 99 -10.26 -12.43 0.72
C PHE A 99 -10.63 -13.58 -0.22
N ASP A 100 -11.91 -13.93 -0.25
CA ASP A 100 -12.45 -14.93 -1.14
C ASP A 100 -12.99 -14.27 -2.41
N ASP A 101 -12.84 -14.93 -3.56
CA ASP A 101 -13.27 -14.45 -4.87
C ASP A 101 -12.71 -13.05 -5.18
N TYR A 102 -11.43 -12.84 -4.85
CA TYR A 102 -10.76 -11.53 -5.00
C TYR A 102 -10.90 -10.99 -6.42
N GLN A 103 -11.42 -9.78 -6.55
CA GLN A 103 -11.67 -9.14 -7.85
C GLN A 103 -10.44 -8.38 -8.31
N GLN A 104 -9.75 -8.89 -9.32
CA GLN A 104 -8.53 -8.31 -9.89
C GLN A 104 -8.66 -8.05 -11.38
N GLN A 105 -8.06 -6.94 -11.82
CA GLN A 105 -7.87 -6.68 -13.24
C GLN A 105 -6.55 -7.30 -13.72
N SER A 106 -6.64 -8.12 -14.75
CA SER A 106 -5.51 -8.74 -15.40
C SER A 106 -5.43 -8.29 -16.86
N PHE A 107 -4.23 -8.03 -17.33
CA PHE A 107 -4.00 -7.75 -18.74
C PHE A 107 -3.97 -9.07 -19.52
N ILE A 108 -4.77 -9.17 -20.58
CA ILE A 108 -4.85 -10.36 -21.45
C ILE A 108 -4.10 -10.04 -22.74
N GLU A 109 -2.93 -10.63 -22.93
CA GLU A 109 -2.06 -10.35 -24.09
C GLU A 109 -2.71 -10.68 -25.43
N ASP A 110 -3.44 -11.82 -25.53
CA ASP A 110 -4.05 -12.26 -26.77
C ASP A 110 -5.04 -11.27 -27.37
N ILE A 111 -5.68 -10.48 -26.52
CA ILE A 111 -6.65 -9.47 -26.92
C ILE A 111 -6.21 -8.05 -26.62
N LEU A 112 -5.01 -7.87 -26.03
CA LEU A 112 -4.43 -6.60 -25.62
C LEU A 112 -5.37 -5.74 -24.77
N GLN A 113 -6.08 -6.35 -23.84
CA GLN A 113 -7.07 -5.70 -22.98
C GLN A 113 -6.89 -6.11 -21.52
N PHE A 114 -7.27 -5.20 -20.62
CA PHE A 114 -7.46 -5.54 -19.23
C PHE A 114 -8.85 -6.20 -19.05
N ARG A 115 -8.91 -7.18 -18.20
CA ARG A 115 -10.14 -7.88 -17.83
C ARG A 115 -10.28 -7.97 -16.33
N LEU A 116 -11.46 -7.65 -15.84
CA LEU A 116 -11.87 -7.92 -14.47
C LEU A 116 -12.26 -9.39 -14.33
N ALA A 117 -11.75 -10.07 -13.31
CA ALA A 117 -12.10 -11.45 -12.99
C ALA A 117 -12.00 -11.68 -11.47
N ASN A 118 -12.69 -12.71 -10.98
CA ASN A 118 -12.41 -13.27 -9.67
C ASN A 118 -11.18 -14.20 -9.76
N VAL A 119 -10.24 -14.03 -8.87
CA VAL A 119 -8.92 -14.66 -8.97
C VAL A 119 -8.63 -15.63 -7.82
N GLY A 120 -9.66 -16.14 -7.17
CA GLY A 120 -9.52 -17.10 -6.08
C GLY A 120 -9.31 -16.42 -4.72
N GLU A 121 -8.40 -16.93 -3.92
CA GLU A 121 -8.23 -16.55 -2.52
C GLU A 121 -6.87 -15.88 -2.29
N ILE A 122 -6.89 -14.83 -1.47
CA ILE A 122 -5.69 -14.10 -1.02
C ILE A 122 -5.76 -14.00 0.49
N SER A 123 -4.66 -14.29 1.17
CA SER A 123 -4.52 -14.06 2.60
C SER A 123 -3.43 -13.05 2.90
N THR A 124 -3.60 -12.35 4.02
CA THR A 124 -2.56 -11.48 4.57
C THR A 124 -2.60 -11.53 6.08
N SER A 125 -1.46 -11.76 6.69
CA SER A 125 -1.31 -11.76 8.14
C SER A 125 -0.09 -10.96 8.55
N GLY A 126 -0.05 -10.50 9.80
CA GLY A 126 1.09 -9.71 10.21
C GLY A 126 1.05 -9.18 11.62
N LEU A 127 2.14 -8.50 11.95
CA LEU A 127 2.34 -7.83 13.22
C LEU A 127 2.68 -6.36 12.98
N GLU A 128 1.93 -5.47 13.62
CA GLU A 128 2.19 -4.04 13.61
C GLU A 128 2.57 -3.55 15.00
N VAL A 129 3.59 -2.69 15.06
CA VAL A 129 4.05 -2.05 16.30
C VAL A 129 4.15 -0.56 16.05
N ASP A 130 3.46 0.24 16.87
CA ASP A 130 3.55 1.69 16.85
C ASP A 130 4.00 2.22 18.21
N LEU A 131 4.91 3.17 18.18
CA LEU A 131 5.42 3.89 19.34
C LEU A 131 5.38 5.40 19.07
N PHE A 132 4.77 6.16 19.95
CA PHE A 132 4.68 7.61 19.82
C PHE A 132 4.69 8.29 21.19
N GLY A 133 5.44 9.38 21.31
CA GLY A 133 5.42 10.23 22.50
C GLY A 133 6.72 10.96 22.77
N THR A 134 6.88 11.40 24.01
CA THR A 134 8.07 12.11 24.49
C THR A 134 9.03 11.13 25.13
N LEU A 135 10.19 10.91 24.48
CA LEU A 135 11.23 9.98 24.96
C LEU A 135 12.09 10.61 26.06
N ALA A 136 12.35 11.91 25.97
CA ALA A 136 13.09 12.70 26.94
C ALA A 136 12.62 14.17 26.85
N ASP A 137 13.07 15.01 27.78
CA ASP A 137 12.81 16.44 27.73
C ASP A 137 13.13 16.98 26.33
N ASN A 138 12.16 17.65 25.72
CA ASN A 138 12.27 18.24 24.39
C ASN A 138 12.49 17.25 23.22
N LEU A 139 12.39 15.94 23.44
CA LEU A 139 12.55 14.92 22.41
C LEU A 139 11.25 14.14 22.20
N THR A 140 10.57 14.42 21.13
CA THR A 140 9.41 13.64 20.67
C THR A 140 9.86 12.65 19.62
N VAL A 141 9.40 11.39 19.72
CA VAL A 141 9.69 10.33 18.76
C VAL A 141 8.42 9.64 18.32
N ASN A 142 8.46 9.15 17.10
CA ASN A 142 7.48 8.21 16.56
C ASN A 142 8.21 7.08 15.85
N ALA A 143 7.73 5.86 16.02
CA ALA A 143 8.25 4.69 15.31
C ALA A 143 7.09 3.78 14.94
N GLY A 144 7.16 3.20 13.76
CA GLY A 144 6.24 2.19 13.26
C GLY A 144 7.04 1.05 12.65
N LEU A 145 6.58 -0.17 12.86
CA LEU A 145 7.13 -1.39 12.27
C LEU A 145 5.97 -2.27 11.83
N ALA A 146 6.05 -2.84 10.64
CA ALA A 146 5.13 -3.83 10.14
C ALA A 146 5.90 -5.04 9.60
N LEU A 147 5.48 -6.23 10.03
CA LEU A 147 5.83 -7.51 9.45
C LEU A 147 4.56 -8.04 8.81
N VAL A 148 4.59 -8.30 7.52
CA VAL A 148 3.41 -8.70 6.74
C VAL A 148 3.78 -9.89 5.89
N ASP A 149 2.93 -10.92 5.93
CA ASP A 149 2.95 -12.04 5.01
C ASP A 149 1.66 -11.95 4.18
N ALA A 150 1.79 -11.73 2.87
CA ALA A 150 0.67 -11.57 1.95
C ALA A 150 0.84 -12.52 0.75
N VAL A 151 -0.04 -13.49 0.67
CA VAL A 151 0.08 -14.65 -0.24
C VAL A 151 -1.18 -14.81 -1.09
N VAL A 152 -0.97 -15.21 -2.33
CA VAL A 152 -2.03 -15.74 -3.20
C VAL A 152 -2.24 -17.20 -2.83
N ASP A 153 -3.34 -17.51 -2.12
CA ASP A 153 -3.63 -18.89 -1.69
C ASP A 153 -4.10 -19.75 -2.85
N SER A 154 -4.88 -19.17 -3.76
CA SER A 154 -5.32 -19.85 -4.97
C SER A 154 -5.56 -18.87 -6.12
N TRP A 155 -4.99 -19.12 -7.26
CA TRP A 155 -5.29 -18.43 -8.51
C TRP A 155 -4.88 -19.31 -9.69
N ASP A 156 -5.77 -20.18 -10.10
CA ASP A 156 -5.58 -20.99 -11.29
C ASP A 156 -6.01 -20.21 -12.55
N GLY A 157 -5.21 -20.31 -13.60
CA GLY A 157 -5.48 -19.64 -14.86
C GLY A 157 -5.05 -18.16 -14.91
N ALA A 158 -4.15 -17.74 -14.04
CA ALA A 158 -3.53 -16.41 -14.13
C ALA A 158 -2.70 -16.28 -15.42
N GLN A 159 -2.57 -15.06 -15.92
CA GLN A 159 -1.79 -14.83 -17.13
C GLN A 159 -0.29 -15.03 -16.89
N CYS A 160 0.38 -15.69 -17.82
CA CYS A 160 1.83 -15.75 -17.85
C CYS A 160 2.46 -14.38 -18.08
N TYR A 161 3.69 -14.19 -17.60
CA TYR A 161 4.47 -13.03 -18.01
C TYR A 161 5.10 -13.24 -19.39
N ALA A 162 5.44 -12.16 -20.07
CA ALA A 162 6.03 -12.19 -21.40
C ALA A 162 7.32 -13.01 -21.43
N GLY A 163 7.36 -14.02 -22.31
CA GLY A 163 8.50 -14.94 -22.45
C GLY A 163 8.57 -16.09 -21.45
N GLN A 164 7.57 -16.25 -20.58
CA GLN A 164 7.48 -17.42 -19.70
C GLN A 164 7.24 -18.71 -20.53
N SER A 165 8.02 -19.73 -20.25
CA SER A 165 7.91 -21.01 -20.94
C SER A 165 7.08 -22.04 -20.17
N GLU A 166 6.69 -23.13 -20.83
CA GLU A 166 6.04 -24.26 -20.15
C GLU A 166 6.89 -24.86 -19.02
N ALA A 167 8.21 -24.84 -19.16
CA ALA A 167 9.13 -25.28 -18.11
C ALA A 167 9.09 -24.38 -16.85
N LEU A 168 8.60 -23.16 -16.98
CA LEU A 168 8.38 -22.18 -15.91
C LEU A 168 6.91 -22.11 -15.47
N GLY A 169 6.08 -23.07 -15.87
CA GLY A 169 4.70 -23.20 -15.45
C GLY A 169 3.66 -22.51 -16.35
N CYS A 170 4.04 -21.96 -17.51
CA CYS A 170 3.10 -21.35 -18.44
C CYS A 170 2.53 -22.41 -19.40
N VAL A 171 1.30 -22.83 -19.19
CA VAL A 171 0.63 -23.83 -20.02
C VAL A 171 -0.59 -23.21 -20.71
N GLY A 172 -0.58 -23.17 -22.05
CA GLY A 172 -1.68 -22.58 -22.81
C GLY A 172 -1.87 -21.08 -22.58
N GLY A 173 -0.81 -20.34 -22.20
CA GLY A 173 -0.86 -18.92 -21.93
C GLY A 173 -1.26 -18.56 -20.48
N THR A 174 -1.49 -19.56 -19.64
CA THR A 174 -1.87 -19.38 -18.23
C THR A 174 -0.93 -20.11 -17.27
N GLN A 175 -0.91 -19.67 -16.02
CA GLN A 175 -0.13 -20.23 -14.93
C GLN A 175 -0.98 -20.32 -13.65
N ASP A 176 -0.55 -21.15 -12.71
CA ASP A 176 -1.05 -21.19 -11.34
C ASP A 176 -0.18 -20.27 -10.48
N LEU A 177 -0.79 -19.33 -9.79
CA LEU A 177 -0.12 -18.38 -8.89
C LEU A 177 -0.24 -18.75 -7.42
N ALA A 178 -0.76 -19.92 -7.08
CA ALA A 178 -0.82 -20.37 -5.69
C ALA A 178 0.57 -20.34 -5.05
N GLY A 179 0.69 -19.73 -3.88
CA GLY A 179 1.94 -19.47 -3.18
C GLY A 179 2.73 -18.26 -3.68
N GLY A 180 2.22 -17.51 -4.67
CA GLY A 180 2.84 -16.27 -5.13
C GLY A 180 2.61 -15.10 -4.17
N GLU A 181 3.49 -14.09 -4.26
CA GLU A 181 3.41 -12.88 -3.44
C GLU A 181 2.28 -11.95 -3.93
N VAL A 182 1.58 -11.31 -3.01
CA VAL A 182 0.67 -10.21 -3.35
C VAL A 182 1.50 -8.98 -3.72
N PRO A 183 1.31 -8.39 -4.91
CA PRO A 183 2.11 -7.24 -5.33
C PRO A 183 2.03 -6.04 -4.39
N LEU A 184 3.15 -5.29 -4.30
CA LEU A 184 3.31 -4.10 -3.47
C LEU A 184 3.22 -4.34 -1.96
N SER A 185 3.43 -5.58 -1.53
CA SER A 185 3.36 -6.01 -0.14
C SER A 185 4.74 -6.48 0.35
N PRO A 186 5.69 -5.59 0.64
CA PRO A 186 6.97 -6.00 1.22
C PRO A 186 6.77 -6.59 2.62
N ASP A 187 7.51 -7.65 2.94
CA ASP A 187 7.40 -8.40 4.18
C ASP A 187 7.76 -7.58 5.42
N PHE A 188 8.62 -6.59 5.24
CA PHE A 188 9.05 -5.71 6.31
C PHE A 188 9.01 -4.24 5.91
N LYS A 189 8.40 -3.43 6.77
CA LYS A 189 8.43 -1.96 6.69
C LYS A 189 8.74 -1.38 8.06
N MET A 190 9.57 -0.34 8.10
CA MET A 190 9.74 0.45 9.31
C MET A 190 9.81 1.94 9.02
N SER A 191 9.40 2.74 10.00
CA SER A 191 9.57 4.18 10.01
C SER A 191 9.98 4.63 11.41
N VAL A 192 10.92 5.56 11.48
CA VAL A 192 11.31 6.21 12.73
C VAL A 192 11.42 7.70 12.45
N GLY A 193 10.83 8.51 13.29
CA GLY A 193 10.93 9.95 13.24
C GLY A 193 11.18 10.55 14.60
N PHE A 194 11.82 11.71 14.63
CA PHE A 194 12.02 12.48 15.86
C PHE A 194 11.96 13.98 15.60
N ARG A 195 11.61 14.71 16.64
CA ARG A 195 11.80 16.15 16.77
C ARG A 195 12.50 16.42 18.10
N TYR A 196 13.61 17.14 18.04
CA TYR A 196 14.33 17.61 19.20
C TYR A 196 14.28 19.14 19.24
N ASP A 197 13.72 19.69 20.32
CA ASP A 197 13.55 21.12 20.53
C ASP A 197 14.61 21.63 21.51
N VAL A 198 15.27 22.74 21.15
CA VAL A 198 16.27 23.41 21.99
C VAL A 198 15.75 24.83 22.31
N PRO A 199 15.13 25.05 23.49
CA PRO A 199 14.66 26.37 23.89
C PRO A 199 15.81 27.35 23.99
N MET A 200 15.71 28.51 23.34
CA MET A 200 16.69 29.60 23.31
C MET A 200 16.05 30.92 23.77
N GLY A 201 15.78 31.00 25.05
CA GLY A 201 15.01 32.12 25.63
C GLY A 201 13.57 32.08 25.13
N ALA A 202 13.17 33.10 24.40
CA ALA A 202 11.83 33.19 23.82
C ALA A 202 11.73 32.54 22.41
N ASN A 203 12.83 32.05 21.84
CA ASN A 203 12.91 31.42 20.55
C ASN A 203 13.15 29.89 20.74
N ASN A 204 13.04 29.15 19.66
CA ASN A 204 13.26 27.71 19.67
C ASN A 204 14.09 27.27 18.44
N LEU A 205 15.17 26.53 18.67
CA LEU A 205 15.86 25.79 17.62
C LEU A 205 15.33 24.37 17.62
N PHE A 206 15.02 23.80 16.47
CA PHE A 206 14.59 22.41 16.40
C PHE A 206 15.35 21.63 15.33
N LEU A 207 15.55 20.36 15.61
CA LEU A 207 16.07 19.37 14.69
C LEU A 207 15.00 18.31 14.46
N THR A 208 14.71 17.97 13.20
CA THR A 208 13.88 16.81 12.88
C THR A 208 14.66 15.82 12.06
N GLY A 209 14.34 14.57 12.21
CA GLY A 209 14.82 13.50 11.35
C GLY A 209 13.75 12.45 11.15
N SER A 210 13.73 11.83 9.97
CA SER A 210 12.91 10.65 9.73
C SER A 210 13.65 9.68 8.84
N TYR A 211 13.57 8.41 9.18
CA TYR A 211 14.06 7.31 8.37
C TYR A 211 12.92 6.34 8.13
N ARG A 212 12.72 5.95 6.87
CA ARG A 212 11.80 4.88 6.47
C ARG A 212 12.57 3.84 5.68
N TYR A 213 12.28 2.59 5.94
CA TYR A 213 12.80 1.46 5.20
C TYR A 213 11.64 0.55 4.78
N GLN A 214 11.75 -0.04 3.63
CA GLN A 214 10.92 -1.16 3.19
C GLN A 214 11.81 -2.20 2.52
N ASP A 215 11.43 -3.46 2.71
CA ASP A 215 12.08 -4.59 2.07
C ASP A 215 11.74 -4.68 0.58
N GLU A 216 12.37 -5.58 -0.14
CA GLU A 216 12.02 -5.88 -1.52
C GLU A 216 10.57 -6.39 -1.62
N PHE A 217 9.98 -6.25 -2.79
CA PHE A 217 8.64 -6.75 -3.05
C PHE A 217 8.41 -7.02 -4.53
N GLN A 218 7.54 -7.98 -4.82
CA GLN A 218 7.01 -8.19 -6.16
C GLN A 218 6.07 -7.04 -6.55
N SER A 219 6.20 -6.50 -7.75
CA SER A 219 5.33 -5.41 -8.22
C SER A 219 4.31 -5.81 -9.28
N SER A 220 4.33 -7.07 -9.72
CA SER A 220 3.45 -7.58 -10.78
C SER A 220 2.72 -8.85 -10.36
N TRP A 221 1.41 -8.90 -10.62
CA TRP A 221 0.59 -10.08 -10.32
C TRP A 221 1.08 -11.36 -11.00
N ASN A 222 1.58 -11.26 -12.23
CA ASN A 222 2.06 -12.43 -12.96
C ASN A 222 3.43 -12.96 -12.49
N GLN A 223 3.95 -12.45 -11.37
CA GLN A 223 5.22 -12.88 -10.75
C GLN A 223 6.42 -12.79 -11.72
N TYR A 224 6.44 -11.76 -12.58
CA TYR A 224 7.56 -11.56 -13.50
C TYR A 224 8.87 -11.36 -12.73
N PRO A 225 9.94 -12.16 -12.99
CA PRO A 225 11.16 -12.09 -12.18
C PRO A 225 11.87 -10.73 -12.18
N ASN A 226 11.72 -9.93 -13.26
CA ASN A 226 12.31 -8.61 -13.34
C ASN A 226 11.41 -7.50 -12.75
N SER A 227 10.27 -7.83 -12.21
CA SER A 227 9.37 -6.88 -11.55
C SER A 227 9.52 -6.86 -10.01
N ILE A 228 10.61 -7.41 -9.51
CA ILE A 228 10.99 -7.25 -8.10
C ILE A 228 11.60 -5.86 -7.93
N VAL A 229 11.09 -5.12 -6.98
CA VAL A 229 11.62 -3.83 -6.54
C VAL A 229 12.51 -4.08 -5.35
N ASP A 230 13.78 -3.69 -5.46
CA ASP A 230 14.75 -3.82 -4.37
C ASP A 230 14.32 -3.02 -3.13
N GLY A 231 14.66 -3.53 -1.95
CA GLY A 231 14.45 -2.81 -0.70
C GLY A 231 15.24 -1.52 -0.63
N PHE A 232 14.68 -0.49 -0.02
CA PHE A 232 15.35 0.81 0.09
C PHE A 232 15.04 1.55 1.38
N GLY A 233 15.94 2.46 1.75
CA GLY A 233 15.81 3.30 2.93
C GLY A 233 15.99 4.78 2.65
N LEU A 234 15.08 5.62 3.13
CA LEU A 234 15.09 7.07 2.89
C LEU A 234 15.26 7.84 4.19
N LEU A 235 16.31 8.65 4.24
CA LEU A 235 16.58 9.56 5.35
C LEU A 235 16.21 11.00 4.98
N ASN A 236 15.38 11.64 5.81
CA ASN A 236 15.11 13.06 5.73
C ASN A 236 15.56 13.75 7.01
N ALA A 237 15.98 15.00 6.91
CA ALA A 237 16.36 15.79 8.07
C ALA A 237 16.01 17.27 7.86
N SER A 238 15.72 17.98 8.92
CA SER A 238 15.62 19.43 8.90
C SER A 238 16.18 20.08 10.17
N LEU A 239 16.64 21.31 10.02
CA LEU A 239 17.02 22.20 11.09
C LEU A 239 16.24 23.50 10.94
N GLY A 240 15.49 23.86 11.97
CA GLY A 240 14.66 25.07 11.93
C GLY A 240 14.82 25.92 13.16
N TYR A 241 14.52 27.21 13.00
CA TYR A 241 14.54 28.22 14.04
C TYR A 241 13.22 28.99 14.07
N GLU A 242 12.53 28.90 15.17
CA GLU A 242 11.26 29.57 15.46
C GLU A 242 11.51 30.82 16.30
N MET A 243 11.10 31.98 15.80
CA MET A 243 11.26 33.27 16.45
C MET A 243 9.95 33.73 17.10
N THR A 244 10.03 34.49 18.17
CA THR A 244 8.86 35.04 18.90
C THR A 244 7.99 35.96 18.08
N ASN A 245 8.48 36.50 16.97
CA ASN A 245 7.74 37.42 16.08
C ASN A 245 6.96 36.64 14.98
N ASN A 246 6.53 35.43 15.27
CA ASN A 246 5.75 34.58 14.36
C ASN A 246 6.48 34.20 13.05
N LEU A 247 7.80 34.34 13.01
CA LEU A 247 8.64 33.92 11.89
C LEU A 247 9.36 32.61 12.23
N SER A 248 9.29 31.65 11.32
CA SER A 248 10.15 30.47 11.38
C SER A 248 10.90 30.27 10.06
N ILE A 249 12.13 29.79 10.18
CA ILE A 249 12.99 29.45 9.04
C ILE A 249 13.44 28.02 9.26
N GLU A 250 13.31 27.19 8.23
CA GLU A 250 13.71 25.79 8.26
C GLU A 250 14.52 25.45 7.00
N VAL A 251 15.68 24.85 7.18
CA VAL A 251 16.46 24.20 6.11
C VAL A 251 16.18 22.71 6.18
N PHE A 252 15.82 22.12 5.07
CA PHE A 252 15.50 20.70 5.02
C PHE A 252 16.24 19.99 3.91
N ALA A 253 16.44 18.69 4.09
CA ALA A 253 16.88 17.76 3.07
C ALA A 253 15.93 16.55 3.02
N ARG A 254 15.48 16.19 1.83
CA ARG A 254 14.78 14.94 1.56
C ARG A 254 15.72 14.01 0.82
N ASN A 255 15.57 12.72 1.09
CA ASN A 255 16.48 11.70 0.58
C ASN A 255 17.96 12.12 0.77
N LEU A 256 18.33 12.40 2.03
CA LEU A 256 19.65 12.96 2.40
C LEU A 256 20.80 12.07 1.93
N LEU A 257 20.61 10.74 1.89
CA LEU A 257 21.60 9.77 1.45
C LEU A 257 21.69 9.63 -0.06
N ASP A 258 20.80 10.30 -0.82
CA ASP A 258 20.73 10.23 -2.29
C ASP A 258 20.47 8.80 -2.80
N GLU A 259 19.63 8.06 -2.08
CA GLU A 259 19.26 6.70 -2.42
C GLU A 259 18.44 6.69 -3.71
N PHE A 260 18.88 5.90 -4.69
CA PHE A 260 18.09 5.65 -5.89
C PHE A 260 17.10 4.53 -5.62
N TYR A 261 15.81 4.79 -5.82
CA TYR A 261 14.77 3.82 -5.61
C TYR A 261 13.70 3.87 -6.69
N VAL A 262 13.07 2.74 -6.89
CA VAL A 262 11.98 2.53 -7.84
C VAL A 262 10.69 2.29 -7.07
N ASN A 263 9.59 2.81 -7.55
CA ASN A 263 8.29 2.57 -6.91
C ASN A 263 7.58 1.34 -7.45
N ASN A 264 7.78 1.06 -8.72
CA ASN A 264 7.08 -0.03 -9.39
C ASN A 264 7.79 -0.40 -10.69
N TYR A 265 7.83 -1.68 -11.00
CA TYR A 265 8.12 -2.22 -12.33
C TYR A 265 6.85 -2.78 -12.93
N THR A 266 6.72 -2.68 -14.24
CA THR A 266 5.66 -3.35 -14.97
C THR A 266 6.26 -3.99 -16.21
N SER A 267 5.92 -5.24 -16.46
CA SER A 267 6.22 -5.88 -17.73
C SER A 267 5.34 -5.25 -18.80
N GLY A 268 5.95 -4.58 -19.76
CA GLY A 268 5.24 -3.88 -20.83
C GLY A 268 4.89 -4.77 -22.03
N GLY A 269 5.12 -6.07 -21.97
CA GLY A 269 4.94 -6.97 -23.11
C GLY A 269 5.66 -6.41 -24.37
N LEU A 270 4.90 -6.02 -25.39
CA LEU A 270 5.45 -5.44 -26.62
C LEU A 270 6.18 -4.11 -26.43
N LEU A 271 5.95 -3.40 -25.32
CA LEU A 271 6.58 -2.10 -25.03
C LEU A 271 7.86 -2.26 -24.19
N GLY A 272 8.21 -3.48 -23.80
CA GLY A 272 9.32 -3.77 -22.88
C GLY A 272 9.00 -3.41 -21.44
N ASP A 273 9.96 -3.69 -20.55
CA ASP A 273 9.82 -3.43 -19.12
C ASP A 273 9.83 -1.92 -18.85
N GLN A 274 8.93 -1.49 -17.96
CA GLN A 274 8.78 -0.09 -17.59
C GLN A 274 9.08 0.07 -16.09
N MET A 275 9.84 1.13 -15.79
CA MET A 275 10.22 1.50 -14.44
C MET A 275 9.51 2.80 -14.07
N TYR A 276 8.84 2.82 -12.92
CA TYR A 276 8.19 4.03 -12.41
C TYR A 276 8.99 4.63 -11.26
N LEU A 277 9.43 5.87 -11.47
CA LEU A 277 10.16 6.65 -10.47
C LEU A 277 9.25 7.72 -9.88
N ASN A 278 9.41 8.00 -8.60
CA ASN A 278 8.85 9.20 -8.01
C ASN A 278 9.64 10.44 -8.48
N HIS A 279 8.99 11.59 -8.50
CA HIS A 279 9.63 12.87 -8.80
C HIS A 279 10.69 13.26 -7.74
N ASP A 280 10.62 12.69 -6.53
CA ASP A 280 11.54 12.91 -5.40
C ASP A 280 12.55 11.77 -5.18
N HIS A 281 12.82 10.98 -6.23
CA HIS A 281 13.84 9.92 -6.21
C HIS A 281 15.27 10.46 -6.03
N GLN A 282 15.48 11.77 -6.15
CA GLN A 282 16.77 12.42 -5.94
C GLN A 282 16.78 13.21 -4.64
N ARG A 283 17.99 13.45 -4.11
CA ARG A 283 18.16 14.33 -2.97
C ARG A 283 17.71 15.75 -3.28
N LEU A 284 16.83 16.27 -2.43
CA LEU A 284 16.29 17.63 -2.52
C LEU A 284 16.67 18.44 -1.29
N TRP A 285 17.19 19.64 -1.49
CA TRP A 285 17.41 20.64 -0.45
C TRP A 285 16.44 21.81 -0.63
N GLY A 286 16.00 22.37 0.49
CA GLY A 286 15.14 23.54 0.44
C GLY A 286 15.19 24.36 1.71
N VAL A 287 14.60 25.55 1.61
CA VAL A 287 14.41 26.44 2.75
C VAL A 287 12.94 26.87 2.80
N ASN A 288 12.32 26.65 3.95
CA ASN A 288 10.97 27.11 4.24
C ASN A 288 11.01 28.39 5.08
N PHE A 289 10.24 29.37 4.68
CA PHE A 289 9.94 30.58 5.49
C PHE A 289 8.46 30.55 5.80
N LYS A 290 8.13 30.57 7.08
CA LYS A 290 6.74 30.66 7.55
C LYS A 290 6.57 31.89 8.42
N TYR A 291 5.60 32.74 8.05
CA TYR A 291 5.19 33.88 8.85
C TYR A 291 3.70 33.76 9.16
N THR A 292 3.33 33.82 10.44
CA THR A 292 1.94 33.72 10.88
C THR A 292 1.40 35.12 11.14
N LEU A 293 0.42 35.56 10.36
CA LEU A 293 -0.26 36.82 10.52
C LEU A 293 -1.34 36.68 11.60
N GLY A 294 -1.33 37.55 12.61
CA GLY A 294 -2.44 37.72 13.56
C GLY A 294 -2.57 36.58 14.60
N GLY A 295 -1.49 36.17 15.21
CA GLY A 295 -1.52 35.39 16.47
C GLY A 295 -1.53 36.36 17.66
N GLU A 296 -2.66 36.55 18.35
CA GLU A 296 -2.70 36.95 19.74
C GLU A 296 -2.54 35.77 20.66
#